data_c8866b425893e95b0c06eb53cc2fdd0c
#
_entry.id   c8866b425893e95b0c06eb53cc2fdd0c
#
_cell.length_a   1.000
_cell.length_b   1.000
_cell.length_c   1.000
_cell.angle_alpha   90.00
_cell.angle_beta   90.00
_cell.angle_gamma   90.00
#
_symmetry.space_group_name_H-M   'P 1'
#
loop_
_entity.id
_entity.type
_entity.pdbx_description
1 polymer ?
#
loop_
_entity_poly.entity_id
_entity_poly.type
_entity_poly.pdbx_seq_one_letter_code
_entity_poly.pdbx_strand_id
1 'polypeptide(L)'
;MKSYRFFVALMAAAISAHASAQTVQGSVDEGFTIKAGNVTMTVSAKEGGKILSYKYLDQEMLSQLRPANQYGSTFWTSPQKEWNWPPVTEFDRAAYTDETSAAIKGKALLLTSQTGRKLPFQIQKLFTPDPKGKFISVAYTIINKGDAARQVAPWEISRVVADETALIFFDAPVEGITPAGLIPFKAEAGASWYSFEQAPQNRKINSDGKGWLAYAAGNLLMIKKFADITPDQPAPDEAEIQVYVNQGKTYIELESQGEYKTLQPGESLTWEVKWYLIPLKDVPAPSKKLLKFVRKTIK
;
A
#
# COMPACT_ATOMS: atom_id res chain seq x y z
N MET A 1 38.98 55.82 36.13
CA MET A 1 37.85 55.41 35.24
C MET A 1 38.30 54.17 34.50
N LYS A 2 37.81 52.98 34.88
CA LYS A 2 38.11 51.71 34.20
C LYS A 2 36.87 51.33 33.38
N SER A 3 37.00 51.28 32.05
CA SER A 3 35.95 50.89 31.12
C SER A 3 35.96 49.36 30.96
N TYR A 4 34.84 48.71 31.35
CA TYR A 4 34.60 47.31 31.09
C TYR A 4 33.98 47.15 29.68
N ARG A 5 34.67 46.43 28.81
CA ARG A 5 34.11 46.01 27.51
C ARG A 5 33.42 44.64 27.70
N PHE A 6 32.11 44.65 27.56
CA PHE A 6 31.33 43.38 27.47
C PHE A 6 31.52 42.76 26.10
N PHE A 7 32.07 41.56 26.04
CA PHE A 7 32.04 40.70 24.88
C PHE A 7 30.74 39.91 24.89
N VAL A 8 29.82 40.17 23.96
CA VAL A 8 28.67 39.34 23.72
C VAL A 8 29.10 38.26 22.72
N ALA A 9 29.21 37.03 23.19
CA ALA A 9 29.43 35.87 22.31
C ALA A 9 28.10 35.43 21.72
N LEU A 10 27.91 35.64 20.41
CA LEU A 10 26.82 35.07 19.65
C LEU A 10 27.08 33.58 19.47
N MET A 11 26.36 32.71 20.20
CA MET A 11 26.28 31.28 19.88
C MET A 11 25.36 31.11 18.68
N ALA A 12 25.92 30.86 17.51
CA ALA A 12 25.19 30.39 16.35
C ALA A 12 24.83 28.91 16.57
N ALA A 13 23.57 28.62 16.91
CA ALA A 13 23.06 27.26 16.91
C ALA A 13 23.00 26.75 15.46
N ALA A 14 23.95 25.92 15.08
CA ALA A 14 23.91 25.17 13.83
C ALA A 14 22.77 24.15 13.92
N ILE A 15 21.63 24.47 13.31
CA ILE A 15 20.57 23.48 13.06
C ILE A 15 21.11 22.55 11.98
N SER A 16 21.66 21.42 12.42
CA SER A 16 22.00 20.32 11.54
C SER A 16 20.70 19.78 10.96
N ALA A 17 20.37 20.18 9.74
CA ALA A 17 19.35 19.50 8.95
C ALA A 17 19.84 18.06 8.71
N HIS A 18 19.42 17.13 9.56
CA HIS A 18 19.65 15.72 9.31
C HIS A 18 18.86 15.38 8.06
N ALA A 19 19.57 15.27 6.93
CA ALA A 19 19.00 14.66 5.74
C ALA A 19 18.52 13.27 6.15
N SER A 20 17.23 13.08 6.15
CA SER A 20 16.57 11.83 6.54
C SER A 20 17.07 10.71 5.65
N ALA A 21 17.86 9.79 6.22
CA ALA A 21 18.56 8.77 5.48
C ALA A 21 17.56 7.78 4.85
N GLN A 22 17.69 7.60 3.53
CA GLN A 22 17.02 6.49 2.85
C GLN A 22 17.89 5.25 3.04
N THR A 23 17.33 4.21 3.63
CA THR A 23 18.04 2.96 3.84
C THR A 23 17.16 1.77 3.48
N VAL A 24 17.82 0.74 2.96
CA VAL A 24 17.28 -0.61 2.87
C VAL A 24 18.29 -1.50 3.57
N GLN A 25 17.84 -2.22 4.60
CA GLN A 25 18.69 -3.09 5.40
C GLN A 25 17.89 -4.29 5.91
N GLY A 26 18.60 -5.35 6.30
CA GLY A 26 18.01 -6.56 6.85
C GLY A 26 18.49 -7.82 6.14
N SER A 27 17.87 -8.92 6.48
CA SER A 27 18.14 -10.25 5.93
C SER A 27 16.85 -11.02 5.74
N VAL A 28 16.95 -12.19 5.08
CA VAL A 28 15.80 -13.09 4.94
C VAL A 28 15.28 -13.54 6.29
N ASP A 29 16.17 -13.77 7.26
CA ASP A 29 15.83 -14.28 8.59
C ASP A 29 15.19 -13.25 9.49
N GLU A 30 15.69 -12.02 9.47
CA GLU A 30 15.25 -10.93 10.35
C GLU A 30 14.15 -10.08 9.72
N GLY A 31 13.92 -10.23 8.39
CA GLY A 31 13.11 -9.33 7.59
C GLY A 31 13.90 -8.10 7.14
N PHE A 32 13.27 -7.32 6.27
CA PHE A 32 13.87 -6.13 5.67
C PHE A 32 13.17 -4.87 6.14
N THR A 33 13.94 -3.84 6.39
CA THR A 33 13.47 -2.50 6.75
C THR A 33 13.84 -1.51 5.65
N ILE A 34 12.83 -0.82 5.12
CA ILE A 34 12.94 0.23 4.11
C ILE A 34 12.55 1.56 4.78
N LYS A 35 13.44 2.55 4.74
CA LYS A 35 13.18 3.89 5.30
C LYS A 35 13.16 4.97 4.24
N ALA A 36 12.15 5.82 4.31
CA ALA A 36 12.02 7.03 3.51
C ALA A 36 11.61 8.18 4.45
N GLY A 37 12.56 8.99 4.87
CA GLY A 37 12.29 10.00 5.88
C GLY A 37 11.95 9.40 7.24
N ASN A 38 10.85 9.88 7.82
CA ASN A 38 10.29 9.35 9.06
C ASN A 38 9.40 8.13 8.84
N VAL A 39 9.26 7.69 7.60
CA VAL A 39 8.44 6.54 7.25
C VAL A 39 9.29 5.28 7.22
N THR A 40 8.78 4.21 7.82
CA THR A 40 9.42 2.89 7.85
C THR A 40 8.44 1.83 7.37
N MET A 41 8.88 1.01 6.42
CA MET A 41 8.17 -0.18 5.96
C MET A 41 9.00 -1.41 6.32
N THR A 42 8.37 -2.42 6.94
CA THR A 42 9.01 -3.70 7.23
C THR A 42 8.41 -4.78 6.34
N VAL A 43 9.28 -5.60 5.74
CA VAL A 43 8.90 -6.64 4.78
C VAL A 43 9.51 -7.98 5.19
N SER A 44 8.74 -9.05 5.12
CA SER A 44 9.18 -10.41 5.41
C SER A 44 9.34 -11.23 4.15
N ALA A 45 10.55 -11.70 3.87
CA ALA A 45 10.78 -12.68 2.82
C ALA A 45 10.22 -14.07 3.19
N LYS A 46 10.12 -14.39 4.49
CA LYS A 46 9.58 -15.66 5.00
C LYS A 46 8.05 -15.80 4.86
N GLU A 47 7.37 -14.69 4.62
CA GLU A 47 5.90 -14.64 4.57
C GLU A 47 5.41 -14.12 3.20
N GLY A 48 5.92 -14.67 2.11
CA GLY A 48 5.50 -14.32 0.76
C GLY A 48 5.90 -12.91 0.31
N GLY A 49 6.94 -12.32 0.88
CA GLY A 49 7.31 -10.92 0.62
C GLY A 49 6.23 -9.95 1.09
N LYS A 50 5.54 -10.27 2.20
CA LYS A 50 4.47 -9.47 2.80
C LYS A 50 5.03 -8.21 3.44
N ILE A 51 4.35 -7.08 3.27
CA ILE A 51 4.60 -5.87 4.04
C ILE A 51 3.96 -6.08 5.42
N LEU A 52 4.79 -6.19 6.47
CA LEU A 52 4.33 -6.49 7.82
C LEU A 52 3.91 -5.26 8.60
N SER A 53 4.55 -4.12 8.31
CA SER A 53 4.40 -2.88 9.08
C SER A 53 4.64 -1.68 8.16
N TYR A 54 3.88 -0.61 8.38
CA TYR A 54 4.06 0.67 7.71
C TYR A 54 3.82 1.80 8.71
N LYS A 55 4.90 2.44 9.13
CA LYS A 55 4.90 3.40 10.26
C LYS A 55 5.35 4.78 9.85
N TYR A 56 4.76 5.79 10.49
CA TYR A 56 5.34 7.12 10.62
C TYR A 56 5.88 7.26 12.04
N LEU A 57 7.22 7.33 12.19
CA LEU A 57 7.89 7.15 13.48
C LEU A 57 7.44 5.83 14.13
N ASP A 58 6.79 5.88 15.28
CA ASP A 58 6.30 4.68 16.00
C ASP A 58 4.80 4.38 15.76
N GLN A 59 4.08 5.22 15.01
CA GLN A 59 2.66 5.05 14.74
C GLN A 59 2.42 4.08 13.58
N GLU A 60 1.79 2.95 13.88
CA GLU A 60 1.48 1.89 12.91
C GLU A 60 0.19 2.19 12.13
N MET A 61 0.19 1.93 10.81
CA MET A 61 -0.97 2.10 9.95
C MET A 61 -1.60 0.77 9.54
N LEU A 62 -0.82 -0.29 9.46
CA LEU A 62 -1.34 -1.60 9.06
C LEU A 62 -1.85 -2.39 10.26
N SER A 63 -2.88 -3.20 10.03
CA SER A 63 -3.36 -4.16 11.02
C SER A 63 -2.26 -5.14 11.43
N GLN A 64 -2.19 -5.42 12.74
CA GLN A 64 -1.23 -6.34 13.35
C GLN A 64 -1.91 -7.61 13.90
N LEU A 65 -3.10 -7.96 13.43
CA LEU A 65 -3.88 -9.12 13.90
C LEU A 65 -3.33 -10.44 13.35
N ARG A 66 -2.12 -10.80 13.76
CA ARG A 66 -1.36 -11.97 13.28
C ARG A 66 -2.07 -13.32 13.50
N PRO A 67 -2.64 -13.62 14.70
CA PRO A 67 -3.27 -14.92 14.94
C PRO A 67 -4.41 -15.24 13.97
N ALA A 68 -5.13 -14.22 13.51
CA ALA A 68 -6.22 -14.37 12.55
C ALA A 68 -5.76 -14.26 11.09
N ASN A 69 -4.46 -14.13 10.80
CA ASN A 69 -3.89 -13.82 9.48
C ASN A 69 -4.48 -12.54 8.84
N GLN A 70 -4.87 -11.58 9.68
CA GLN A 70 -5.55 -10.34 9.29
C GLN A 70 -4.62 -9.14 9.49
N TYR A 71 -3.40 -9.23 8.94
CA TYR A 71 -2.34 -8.24 9.14
C TYR A 71 -1.58 -7.93 7.85
N GLY A 72 -0.96 -6.76 7.83
CA GLY A 72 -0.01 -6.36 6.82
C GLY A 72 -0.64 -6.18 5.43
N SER A 73 0.22 -6.15 4.42
CA SER A 73 -0.21 -6.08 3.02
C SER A 73 0.41 -7.20 2.21
N THR A 74 -0.42 -7.80 1.34
CA THR A 74 -0.04 -8.90 0.46
C THR A 74 -0.33 -8.57 -0.99
N PHE A 75 0.19 -9.38 -1.90
CA PHE A 75 -0.03 -9.27 -3.33
C PHE A 75 -0.57 -10.58 -3.88
N TRP A 76 -1.66 -10.49 -4.62
CA TRP A 76 -2.29 -11.60 -5.34
C TRP A 76 -2.37 -11.29 -6.83
N THR A 77 -2.73 -12.29 -7.61
CA THR A 77 -3.10 -12.13 -9.02
C THR A 77 -4.61 -12.10 -9.15
N SER A 78 -5.13 -11.29 -10.07
CA SER A 78 -6.56 -11.22 -10.40
C SER A 78 -6.80 -11.81 -11.80
N PRO A 79 -7.99 -12.43 -12.05
CA PRO A 79 -9.13 -12.53 -11.16
C PRO A 79 -9.03 -13.67 -10.13
N GLN A 80 -9.66 -13.47 -8.98
CA GLN A 80 -9.67 -14.47 -7.91
C GLN A 80 -10.21 -15.84 -8.35
N LYS A 81 -11.14 -15.87 -9.28
CA LYS A 81 -11.73 -17.11 -9.83
C LYS A 81 -10.71 -18.07 -10.45
N GLU A 82 -9.55 -17.58 -10.91
CA GLU A 82 -8.49 -18.43 -11.48
C GLU A 82 -7.82 -19.33 -10.44
N TRP A 83 -7.83 -18.94 -9.18
CA TRP A 83 -7.20 -19.70 -8.10
C TRP A 83 -8.17 -20.09 -6.98
N ASN A 84 -9.31 -19.44 -6.83
CA ASN A 84 -10.25 -19.59 -5.73
C ASN A 84 -9.56 -19.45 -4.35
N TRP A 85 -10.27 -19.72 -3.26
CA TRP A 85 -9.69 -19.70 -1.93
C TRP A 85 -9.04 -21.06 -1.58
N PRO A 86 -7.87 -21.11 -0.94
CA PRO A 86 -7.00 -19.99 -0.49
C PRO A 86 -6.14 -19.42 -1.62
N PRO A 87 -5.52 -18.22 -1.41
CA PRO A 87 -4.59 -17.63 -2.37
C PRO A 87 -3.42 -18.55 -2.74
N VAL A 88 -2.83 -18.29 -3.91
CA VAL A 88 -1.65 -19.04 -4.39
C VAL A 88 -0.53 -18.93 -3.37
N THR A 89 -0.13 -20.05 -2.79
CA THR A 89 0.79 -20.11 -1.66
C THR A 89 2.13 -19.45 -1.98
N GLU A 90 2.65 -19.66 -3.18
CA GLU A 90 3.94 -19.14 -3.63
C GLU A 90 3.96 -17.60 -3.69
N PHE A 91 2.80 -16.94 -3.80
CA PHE A 91 2.70 -15.47 -3.86
C PHE A 91 2.36 -14.84 -2.52
N ASP A 92 1.57 -15.56 -1.69
CA ASP A 92 0.96 -15.03 -0.47
C ASP A 92 1.76 -15.32 0.81
N ARG A 93 2.32 -16.54 0.94
CA ARG A 93 2.88 -16.99 2.21
C ARG A 93 4.11 -17.89 2.13
N ALA A 94 4.50 -18.38 0.96
CA ALA A 94 5.71 -19.16 0.85
C ALA A 94 6.95 -18.33 1.14
N ALA A 95 7.92 -18.92 1.83
CA ALA A 95 9.16 -18.25 2.11
C ALA A 95 10.02 -18.08 0.84
N TYR A 96 10.65 -16.93 0.68
CA TYR A 96 11.69 -16.66 -0.30
C TYR A 96 13.04 -16.89 0.37
N THR A 97 13.48 -18.14 0.39
CA THR A 97 14.59 -18.60 1.25
C THR A 97 15.91 -18.83 0.54
N ASP A 98 15.92 -18.86 -0.79
CA ASP A 98 17.18 -19.00 -1.52
C ASP A 98 17.89 -17.61 -1.67
N GLU A 99 19.21 -17.63 -1.81
CA GLU A 99 20.02 -16.42 -1.90
C GLU A 99 19.69 -15.54 -3.10
N THR A 100 19.01 -16.07 -4.10
CA THR A 100 18.60 -15.35 -5.31
C THR A 100 17.23 -14.70 -5.16
N SER A 101 16.42 -15.16 -4.20
CA SER A 101 15.04 -14.70 -3.99
C SER A 101 14.96 -13.35 -3.29
N ALA A 102 16.01 -12.93 -2.57
CA ALA A 102 15.99 -11.65 -1.84
C ALA A 102 17.34 -10.95 -1.99
N ALA A 103 17.35 -9.79 -2.64
CA ALA A 103 18.56 -9.03 -2.90
C ALA A 103 18.37 -7.54 -2.64
N ILE A 104 19.30 -6.94 -1.90
CA ILE A 104 19.43 -5.49 -1.82
C ILE A 104 20.25 -5.02 -3.02
N LYS A 105 19.62 -4.24 -3.89
CA LYS A 105 20.22 -3.65 -5.09
C LYS A 105 20.37 -2.14 -4.92
N GLY A 106 21.54 -1.70 -4.48
CA GLY A 106 21.78 -0.30 -4.15
C GLY A 106 20.87 0.17 -3.00
N LYS A 107 19.88 1.02 -3.31
CA LYS A 107 18.89 1.52 -2.34
C LYS A 107 17.52 0.86 -2.50
N ALA A 108 17.41 -0.29 -3.11
CA ALA A 108 16.16 -1.01 -3.32
C ALA A 108 16.27 -2.46 -2.85
N LEU A 109 15.14 -3.03 -2.42
CA LEU A 109 14.99 -4.45 -2.10
C LEU A 109 14.22 -5.12 -3.23
N LEU A 110 14.80 -6.13 -3.85
CA LEU A 110 14.11 -7.01 -4.79
C LEU A 110 13.80 -8.35 -4.11
N LEU A 111 12.53 -8.73 -4.09
CA LEU A 111 12.08 -10.06 -3.70
C LEU A 111 11.49 -10.77 -4.91
N THR A 112 11.82 -12.07 -5.09
CA THR A 112 11.35 -12.89 -6.20
C THR A 112 10.75 -14.17 -5.66
N SER A 113 9.48 -14.45 -5.99
CA SER A 113 8.78 -15.67 -5.58
C SER A 113 9.30 -16.89 -6.35
N GLN A 114 8.97 -18.05 -5.83
CA GLN A 114 8.93 -19.27 -6.65
C GLN A 114 7.86 -19.12 -7.74
N THR A 115 7.96 -19.93 -8.80
CA THR A 115 6.87 -20.05 -9.77
C THR A 115 5.69 -20.77 -9.12
N GLY A 116 4.49 -20.20 -9.26
CA GLY A 116 3.28 -20.79 -8.71
C GLY A 116 2.95 -22.13 -9.37
N ARG A 117 2.58 -23.12 -8.55
CA ARG A 117 2.19 -24.44 -9.04
C ARG A 117 0.79 -24.46 -9.63
N LYS A 118 -0.12 -23.69 -9.06
CA LYS A 118 -1.51 -23.57 -9.54
C LYS A 118 -1.62 -22.62 -10.74
N LEU A 119 -0.93 -21.50 -10.68
CA LEU A 119 -0.81 -20.52 -11.76
C LEU A 119 0.67 -20.30 -12.06
N PRO A 120 1.13 -20.58 -13.28
CA PRO A 120 2.55 -20.58 -13.62
C PRO A 120 3.13 -19.17 -13.77
N PHE A 121 2.81 -18.29 -12.83
CA PHE A 121 3.41 -16.97 -12.71
C PHE A 121 4.54 -16.98 -11.69
N GLN A 122 5.50 -16.10 -11.87
CA GLN A 122 6.50 -15.71 -10.88
C GLN A 122 6.31 -14.24 -10.56
N ILE A 123 6.34 -13.89 -9.27
CA ILE A 123 6.13 -12.53 -8.81
C ILE A 123 7.44 -11.93 -8.35
N GLN A 124 7.72 -10.71 -8.81
CA GLN A 124 8.78 -9.89 -8.25
C GLN A 124 8.18 -8.67 -7.54
N LYS A 125 8.78 -8.28 -6.42
CA LYS A 125 8.39 -7.11 -5.62
C LYS A 125 9.65 -6.27 -5.42
N LEU A 126 9.70 -5.09 -6.06
CA LEU A 126 10.80 -4.15 -5.92
C LEU A 126 10.38 -2.98 -5.03
N PHE A 127 10.97 -2.90 -3.85
CA PHE A 127 10.72 -1.84 -2.87
C PHE A 127 11.79 -0.77 -3.00
N THR A 128 11.39 0.48 -3.24
CA THR A 128 12.32 1.60 -3.44
C THR A 128 11.89 2.81 -2.63
N PRO A 129 12.69 3.28 -1.66
CA PRO A 129 12.42 4.51 -0.96
C PRO A 129 12.64 5.73 -1.88
N ASP A 130 11.71 6.68 -1.87
CA ASP A 130 11.85 7.93 -2.63
C ASP A 130 13.08 8.72 -2.16
N PRO A 131 13.93 9.21 -3.06
CA PRO A 131 15.12 9.99 -2.72
C PRO A 131 14.84 11.25 -1.88
N LYS A 132 13.64 11.79 -1.95
CA LYS A 132 13.19 12.96 -1.17
C LYS A 132 12.47 12.58 0.12
N GLY A 133 12.38 11.27 0.44
CA GLY A 133 11.74 10.76 1.65
C GLY A 133 10.22 10.95 1.72
N LYS A 134 9.54 11.06 0.57
CA LYS A 134 8.10 11.34 0.52
C LYS A 134 7.22 10.09 0.50
N PHE A 135 7.72 8.97 -0.07
CA PHE A 135 6.99 7.73 -0.22
C PHE A 135 7.94 6.54 -0.30
N ILE A 136 7.38 5.35 -0.23
CA ILE A 136 8.06 4.10 -0.64
C ILE A 136 7.27 3.56 -1.83
N SER A 137 7.93 3.29 -2.95
CA SER A 137 7.29 2.63 -4.08
C SER A 137 7.49 1.12 -3.99
N VAL A 138 6.45 0.39 -4.42
CA VAL A 138 6.49 -1.06 -4.61
C VAL A 138 6.09 -1.36 -6.04
N ALA A 139 7.04 -1.83 -6.84
CA ALA A 139 6.76 -2.30 -8.19
C ALA A 139 6.57 -3.83 -8.15
N TYR A 140 5.38 -4.25 -8.49
CA TYR A 140 5.00 -5.66 -8.62
C TYR A 140 5.14 -6.07 -10.09
N THR A 141 5.95 -7.10 -10.36
CA THR A 141 6.11 -7.67 -11.70
C THR A 141 5.58 -9.10 -11.70
N ILE A 142 4.63 -9.38 -12.58
CA ILE A 142 4.11 -10.72 -12.86
C ILE A 142 4.79 -11.23 -14.13
N ILE A 143 5.45 -12.37 -14.06
CA ILE A 143 6.14 -13.01 -15.18
C ILE A 143 5.41 -14.31 -15.51
N ASN A 144 4.96 -14.47 -16.76
CA ASN A 144 4.40 -15.75 -17.21
C ASN A 144 5.51 -16.77 -17.43
N LYS A 145 5.61 -17.76 -16.54
CA LYS A 145 6.60 -18.86 -16.60
C LYS A 145 6.02 -20.12 -17.22
N GLY A 146 4.75 -20.08 -17.65
CA GLY A 146 4.10 -21.18 -18.34
C GLY A 146 4.44 -21.24 -19.82
N ASP A 147 3.86 -22.24 -20.49
CA ASP A 147 4.02 -22.55 -21.91
C ASP A 147 2.89 -22.00 -22.80
N ALA A 148 1.87 -21.37 -22.20
CA ALA A 148 0.73 -20.80 -22.90
C ALA A 148 0.51 -19.33 -22.48
N ALA A 149 -0.14 -18.56 -23.38
CA ALA A 149 -0.61 -17.21 -23.07
C ALA A 149 -1.64 -17.25 -21.93
N ARG A 150 -1.54 -16.29 -20.99
CA ARG A 150 -2.47 -16.16 -19.86
C ARG A 150 -2.81 -14.70 -19.61
N GLN A 151 -4.07 -14.46 -19.25
CA GLN A 151 -4.50 -13.14 -18.80
C GLN A 151 -4.35 -13.02 -17.28
N VAL A 152 -3.92 -11.84 -16.81
CA VAL A 152 -3.70 -11.58 -15.39
C VAL A 152 -3.71 -10.09 -15.11
N ALA A 153 -4.18 -9.70 -13.92
CA ALA A 153 -3.98 -8.37 -13.37
C ALA A 153 -3.24 -8.42 -12.03
N PRO A 154 -2.46 -7.39 -11.68
CA PRO A 154 -1.88 -7.23 -10.36
C PRO A 154 -2.95 -6.77 -9.36
N TRP A 155 -2.91 -7.32 -8.13
CA TRP A 155 -3.86 -7.01 -7.08
C TRP A 155 -3.15 -6.93 -5.72
N GLU A 156 -3.16 -5.73 -5.13
CA GLU A 156 -2.56 -5.48 -3.82
C GLU A 156 -3.65 -5.30 -2.76
N ILE A 157 -3.54 -6.03 -1.66
CA ILE A 157 -4.47 -6.01 -0.53
C ILE A 157 -3.75 -5.53 0.72
N SER A 158 -4.19 -4.42 1.30
CA SER A 158 -3.62 -3.86 2.52
C SER A 158 -4.64 -3.88 3.64
N ARG A 159 -4.34 -4.58 4.72
CA ARG A 159 -5.17 -4.61 5.92
C ARG A 159 -4.79 -3.48 6.84
N VAL A 160 -5.74 -2.62 7.15
CA VAL A 160 -5.56 -1.47 8.04
C VAL A 160 -6.39 -1.64 9.31
N VAL A 161 -6.00 -0.89 10.35
CA VAL A 161 -6.74 -0.88 11.60
C VAL A 161 -8.14 -0.32 11.36
N ALA A 162 -9.14 -0.96 11.94
CA ALA A 162 -10.52 -0.47 11.94
C ALA A 162 -10.79 0.24 13.27
N ASP A 163 -10.64 1.56 13.31
CA ASP A 163 -10.96 2.38 14.49
C ASP A 163 -12.04 3.44 14.19
N GLU A 164 -12.54 4.10 15.23
CA GLU A 164 -13.64 5.07 15.14
C GLU A 164 -13.28 6.34 14.34
N THR A 165 -11.99 6.60 14.14
CA THR A 165 -11.50 7.74 13.35
C THR A 165 -11.20 7.36 11.90
N ALA A 166 -11.37 6.08 11.52
CA ALA A 166 -11.04 5.61 10.19
C ALA A 166 -11.89 6.27 9.10
N LEU A 167 -11.21 6.83 8.12
CA LEU A 167 -11.80 7.52 6.99
C LEU A 167 -11.17 7.01 5.71
N ILE A 168 -11.99 6.48 4.79
CA ILE A 168 -11.57 6.01 3.46
C ILE A 168 -12.14 6.95 2.42
N PHE A 169 -11.33 7.31 1.42
CA PHE A 169 -11.82 8.14 0.33
C PHE A 169 -10.99 7.99 -0.95
N PHE A 170 -11.64 8.23 -2.07
CA PHE A 170 -11.07 8.18 -3.41
C PHE A 170 -11.92 8.99 -4.41
N ASP A 171 -11.33 9.30 -5.57
CA ASP A 171 -12.03 10.02 -6.64
C ASP A 171 -12.91 9.07 -7.44
N ALA A 172 -14.16 8.94 -7.03
CA ALA A 172 -15.22 8.28 -7.80
C ALA A 172 -16.58 8.87 -7.42
N PRO A 173 -17.57 8.84 -8.32
CA PRO A 173 -18.96 9.11 -7.94
C PRO A 173 -19.49 7.95 -7.09
N VAL A 174 -20.29 8.25 -6.07
CA VAL A 174 -20.89 7.21 -5.19
C VAL A 174 -21.79 6.26 -5.98
N GLU A 175 -22.43 6.74 -7.04
CA GLU A 175 -23.29 5.98 -7.94
C GLU A 175 -22.53 4.90 -8.72
N GLY A 176 -21.20 5.05 -8.86
CA GLY A 176 -20.31 4.06 -9.48
C GLY A 176 -19.81 2.97 -8.53
N ILE A 177 -20.18 3.03 -7.24
CA ILE A 177 -19.79 2.02 -6.25
C ILE A 177 -20.76 0.86 -6.27
N THR A 178 -20.26 -0.37 -6.41
CA THR A 178 -21.06 -1.60 -6.48
C THR A 178 -20.64 -2.63 -5.44
N PRO A 179 -21.57 -3.35 -4.75
CA PRO A 179 -23.01 -3.14 -4.75
C PRO A 179 -23.41 -1.80 -4.10
N ALA A 180 -24.42 -1.15 -4.67
CA ALA A 180 -24.89 0.14 -4.18
C ALA A 180 -25.34 0.08 -2.71
N GLY A 181 -24.86 1.01 -1.89
CA GLY A 181 -25.27 1.17 -0.49
C GLY A 181 -24.80 0.06 0.45
N LEU A 182 -24.05 -0.94 -0.01
CA LEU A 182 -23.57 -2.03 0.87
C LEU A 182 -22.58 -1.50 1.93
N ILE A 183 -21.69 -0.59 1.55
CA ILE A 183 -20.90 0.24 2.44
C ILE A 183 -21.37 1.69 2.23
N PRO A 184 -21.76 2.43 3.29
CA PRO A 184 -22.42 3.73 3.14
C PRO A 184 -21.45 4.85 2.81
N PHE A 185 -20.84 4.79 1.64
CA PHE A 185 -20.08 5.91 1.10
C PHE A 185 -20.97 7.12 0.87
N LYS A 186 -20.44 8.31 1.12
CA LYS A 186 -21.11 9.60 0.93
C LYS A 186 -20.36 10.44 -0.10
N ALA A 187 -21.11 11.05 -1.01
CA ALA A 187 -20.54 12.03 -1.94
C ALA A 187 -20.31 13.35 -1.21
N GLU A 188 -19.07 13.81 -1.12
CA GLU A 188 -18.75 15.11 -0.56
C GLU A 188 -17.49 15.67 -1.24
N ALA A 189 -17.47 16.99 -1.45
CA ALA A 189 -16.33 17.70 -1.99
C ALA A 189 -15.81 17.22 -3.35
N GLY A 190 -16.54 16.35 -4.07
CA GLY A 190 -16.16 15.76 -5.35
C GLY A 190 -15.34 14.48 -5.23
N ALA A 191 -15.58 13.70 -4.18
CA ALA A 191 -15.05 12.36 -3.95
C ALA A 191 -16.06 11.51 -3.17
N SER A 192 -15.82 10.21 -3.09
CA SER A 192 -16.56 9.27 -2.26
C SER A 192 -15.83 9.07 -0.94
N TRP A 193 -16.57 9.18 0.18
CA TRP A 193 -16.06 9.12 1.54
C TRP A 193 -16.79 8.09 2.36
N TYR A 194 -16.06 7.29 3.13
CA TYR A 194 -16.60 6.36 4.11
C TYR A 194 -15.93 6.58 5.46
N SER A 195 -16.73 6.99 6.46
CA SER A 195 -16.32 6.99 7.86
C SER A 195 -16.69 5.64 8.47
N PHE A 196 -15.73 5.01 9.11
CA PHE A 196 -15.90 3.66 9.61
C PHE A 196 -17.05 3.56 10.64
N GLU A 197 -17.87 2.57 10.46
CA GLU A 197 -18.94 2.19 11.37
C GLU A 197 -18.89 0.68 11.64
N GLN A 198 -19.51 0.23 12.71
CA GLN A 198 -19.59 -1.19 12.99
C GLN A 198 -20.44 -1.91 11.93
N ALA A 199 -19.83 -2.86 11.25
CA ALA A 199 -20.50 -3.66 10.25
C ALA A 199 -21.22 -4.86 10.91
N PRO A 200 -22.52 -5.09 10.62
CA PRO A 200 -23.23 -6.27 11.07
C PRO A 200 -22.80 -7.55 10.35
N GLN A 201 -22.16 -7.42 9.20
CA GLN A 201 -21.67 -8.51 8.35
C GLN A 201 -20.44 -8.05 7.56
N ASN A 202 -19.70 -9.01 6.99
CA ASN A 202 -18.64 -8.70 6.04
C ASN A 202 -19.23 -8.02 4.79
N ARG A 203 -18.58 -6.94 4.34
CA ARG A 203 -19.04 -6.15 3.20
C ARG A 203 -17.86 -5.84 2.29
N LYS A 204 -18.05 -5.99 0.99
CA LYS A 204 -17.06 -5.63 -0.03
C LYS A 204 -17.71 -4.81 -1.13
N ILE A 205 -17.04 -3.78 -1.59
CA ILE A 205 -17.45 -2.96 -2.74
C ILE A 205 -16.37 -2.90 -3.79
N ASN A 206 -16.79 -2.64 -5.01
CA ASN A 206 -15.98 -2.36 -6.18
C ASN A 206 -16.25 -0.93 -6.65
N SER A 207 -15.21 -0.24 -7.12
CA SER A 207 -15.32 1.09 -7.71
C SER A 207 -14.22 1.33 -8.74
N ASP A 208 -14.53 2.10 -9.76
CA ASP A 208 -13.54 2.77 -10.59
C ASP A 208 -13.05 4.02 -9.84
N GLY A 209 -11.76 4.29 -9.85
CA GLY A 209 -11.15 5.43 -9.18
C GLY A 209 -10.46 6.39 -10.13
N LYS A 210 -9.42 7.07 -9.62
CA LYS A 210 -8.50 7.89 -10.42
C LYS A 210 -7.06 7.57 -10.07
N GLY A 211 -6.75 6.26 -9.98
CA GLY A 211 -5.43 5.74 -9.68
C GLY A 211 -4.93 6.10 -8.28
N TRP A 212 -5.82 6.27 -7.30
CA TRP A 212 -5.43 6.46 -5.91
C TRP A 212 -6.55 6.11 -4.93
N LEU A 213 -6.15 5.65 -3.75
CA LEU A 213 -7.00 5.33 -2.61
C LEU A 213 -6.35 5.89 -1.34
N ALA A 214 -7.10 6.60 -0.51
CA ALA A 214 -6.63 7.17 0.75
C ALA A 214 -7.35 6.59 1.95
N TYR A 215 -6.60 6.40 3.02
CA TYR A 215 -7.08 5.97 4.33
C TYR A 215 -6.45 6.84 5.42
N ALA A 216 -7.27 7.28 6.36
CA ALA A 216 -6.80 7.99 7.54
C ALA A 216 -7.29 7.31 8.81
N ALA A 217 -6.44 7.28 9.85
CA ALA A 217 -6.78 6.85 11.20
C ALA A 217 -6.01 7.73 12.19
N GLY A 218 -6.71 8.23 13.23
CA GLY A 218 -6.14 9.27 14.08
C GLY A 218 -5.72 10.48 13.24
N ASN A 219 -4.51 10.93 13.43
CA ASN A 219 -3.92 12.03 12.66
C ASN A 219 -2.91 11.57 11.59
N LEU A 220 -2.98 10.32 11.15
CA LEU A 220 -2.17 9.80 10.04
C LEU A 220 -3.01 9.63 8.79
N LEU A 221 -2.43 9.97 7.66
CA LEU A 221 -3.00 9.81 6.32
C LEU A 221 -2.09 8.92 5.48
N MET A 222 -2.59 7.76 5.10
CA MET A 222 -1.98 6.90 4.09
C MET A 222 -2.62 7.17 2.73
N ILE A 223 -1.80 7.26 1.68
CA ILE A 223 -2.28 7.36 0.30
C ILE A 223 -1.54 6.31 -0.52
N LYS A 224 -2.29 5.52 -1.25
CA LYS A 224 -1.77 4.60 -2.26
C LYS A 224 -2.04 5.21 -3.63
N LYS A 225 -0.97 5.48 -4.40
CA LYS A 225 -1.04 6.02 -5.76
C LYS A 225 -0.52 4.99 -6.75
N PHE A 226 -1.31 4.68 -7.75
CA PHE A 226 -1.04 3.71 -8.81
C PHE A 226 -1.49 4.28 -10.17
N ALA A 227 -1.29 3.53 -11.26
CA ALA A 227 -1.77 3.93 -12.57
C ALA A 227 -3.30 3.93 -12.58
N ASP A 228 -3.90 5.02 -13.07
CA ASP A 228 -5.34 5.12 -13.35
C ASP A 228 -5.67 4.22 -14.54
N ILE A 229 -6.69 3.40 -14.42
CA ILE A 229 -7.18 2.52 -15.48
C ILE A 229 -8.65 2.83 -15.79
N THR A 230 -9.11 2.51 -16.99
CA THR A 230 -10.51 2.71 -17.37
C THR A 230 -11.40 1.58 -16.86
N PRO A 231 -12.72 1.80 -16.69
CA PRO A 231 -13.65 0.80 -16.12
C PRO A 231 -13.70 -0.56 -16.83
N ASP A 232 -13.23 -0.64 -18.06
CA ASP A 232 -13.18 -1.86 -18.88
C ASP A 232 -11.83 -2.62 -18.78
N GLN A 233 -10.85 -2.07 -18.08
CA GLN A 233 -9.51 -2.65 -17.96
C GLN A 233 -9.27 -3.58 -16.77
N PRO A 234 -10.03 -3.54 -15.64
CA PRO A 234 -9.91 -4.54 -14.60
C PRO A 234 -10.22 -5.95 -15.09
N ALA A 235 -9.78 -6.97 -14.32
CA ALA A 235 -10.19 -8.34 -14.56
C ALA A 235 -11.71 -8.49 -14.40
N PRO A 236 -12.34 -9.47 -15.10
CA PRO A 236 -13.79 -9.70 -15.03
C PRO A 236 -14.29 -9.85 -13.59
N ASP A 237 -15.36 -9.16 -13.26
CA ASP A 237 -16.02 -9.11 -11.94
C ASP A 237 -15.19 -8.41 -10.83
N GLU A 238 -14.12 -7.73 -11.20
CA GLU A 238 -13.21 -7.01 -10.32
C GLU A 238 -13.20 -5.50 -10.64
N ALA A 239 -12.45 -4.70 -9.88
CA ALA A 239 -12.38 -3.26 -10.10
C ALA A 239 -11.00 -2.68 -9.71
N GLU A 240 -10.71 -1.46 -10.17
CA GLU A 240 -9.50 -0.72 -9.83
C GLU A 240 -9.35 -0.53 -8.32
N ILE A 241 -10.44 -0.18 -7.64
CA ILE A 241 -10.52 0.00 -6.20
C ILE A 241 -11.54 -0.95 -5.62
N GLN A 242 -11.15 -1.66 -4.56
CA GLN A 242 -12.04 -2.48 -3.76
C GLN A 242 -11.82 -2.16 -2.28
N VAL A 243 -12.90 -2.15 -1.52
CA VAL A 243 -12.86 -1.98 -0.06
C VAL A 243 -13.64 -3.09 0.59
N TYR A 244 -12.97 -3.85 1.46
CA TYR A 244 -13.60 -4.86 2.29
C TYR A 244 -13.63 -4.39 3.74
N VAL A 245 -14.81 -4.42 4.36
CA VAL A 245 -14.99 -4.09 5.79
C VAL A 245 -15.38 -5.36 6.53
N ASN A 246 -14.50 -5.78 7.43
CA ASN A 246 -14.72 -6.98 8.23
C ASN A 246 -15.79 -6.78 9.30
N GLN A 247 -16.57 -7.82 9.54
CA GLN A 247 -17.52 -7.85 10.65
C GLN A 247 -16.78 -7.68 11.99
N GLY A 248 -17.36 -6.91 12.92
CA GLY A 248 -16.86 -6.81 14.28
C GLY A 248 -15.72 -5.82 14.50
N LYS A 249 -15.49 -4.85 13.62
CA LYS A 249 -14.46 -3.79 13.75
C LYS A 249 -13.04 -4.32 13.92
N THR A 250 -12.66 -5.36 13.22
CA THR A 250 -11.31 -5.93 13.37
C THR A 250 -10.31 -5.32 12.40
N TYR A 251 -10.66 -5.25 11.10
CA TYR A 251 -9.81 -4.67 10.06
C TYR A 251 -10.62 -4.25 8.84
N ILE A 252 -9.99 -3.45 8.01
CA ILE A 252 -10.48 -3.09 6.68
C ILE A 252 -9.41 -3.50 5.68
N GLU A 253 -9.81 -4.03 4.52
CA GLU A 253 -8.92 -4.20 3.38
C GLU A 253 -9.09 -3.04 2.40
N LEU A 254 -7.96 -2.42 2.09
CA LEU A 254 -7.81 -1.44 1.03
C LEU A 254 -7.15 -2.16 -0.13
N GLU A 255 -7.89 -2.35 -1.19
CA GLU A 255 -7.46 -3.14 -2.32
C GLU A 255 -7.34 -2.26 -3.57
N SER A 256 -6.32 -2.52 -4.37
CA SER A 256 -6.12 -1.84 -5.64
C SER A 256 -5.63 -2.80 -6.70
N GLN A 257 -6.12 -2.64 -7.93
CA GLN A 257 -5.77 -3.46 -9.08
C GLN A 257 -5.21 -2.62 -10.22
N GLY A 258 -4.35 -3.24 -11.02
CA GLY A 258 -3.94 -2.71 -12.30
C GLY A 258 -4.65 -3.39 -13.45
N GLU A 259 -4.25 -3.05 -14.66
CA GLU A 259 -4.83 -3.51 -15.91
C GLU A 259 -4.73 -5.03 -16.10
N TYR A 260 -5.81 -5.65 -16.59
CA TYR A 260 -5.89 -7.05 -16.95
C TYR A 260 -5.31 -7.28 -18.35
N LYS A 261 -4.15 -7.92 -18.42
CA LYS A 261 -3.38 -8.10 -19.66
C LYS A 261 -3.11 -9.55 -20.00
N THR A 262 -3.02 -9.84 -21.29
CA THR A 262 -2.50 -11.10 -21.81
C THR A 262 -0.98 -11.06 -21.80
N LEU A 263 -0.36 -12.05 -21.17
CA LEU A 263 1.08 -12.27 -21.17
C LEU A 263 1.40 -13.56 -21.94
N GLN A 264 2.23 -13.46 -23.00
CA GLN A 264 2.78 -14.61 -23.68
C GLN A 264 3.80 -15.34 -22.77
N PRO A 265 4.17 -16.59 -23.05
CA PRO A 265 5.25 -17.27 -22.35
C PRO A 265 6.52 -16.41 -22.28
N GLY A 266 7.02 -16.18 -21.06
CA GLY A 266 8.19 -15.34 -20.80
C GLY A 266 7.92 -13.83 -20.70
N GLU A 267 6.75 -13.34 -21.11
CA GLU A 267 6.39 -11.93 -20.96
C GLU A 267 6.08 -11.55 -19.51
N SER A 268 6.16 -10.25 -19.23
CA SER A 268 5.90 -9.71 -17.91
C SER A 268 5.06 -8.44 -17.94
N LEU A 269 4.33 -8.23 -16.85
CA LEU A 269 3.57 -7.02 -16.54
C LEU A 269 4.12 -6.42 -15.26
N THR A 270 4.48 -5.14 -15.27
CA THR A 270 4.91 -4.41 -14.07
C THR A 270 3.89 -3.32 -13.72
N TRP A 271 3.50 -3.26 -12.46
CA TRP A 271 2.58 -2.29 -11.90
C TRP A 271 3.15 -1.72 -10.60
N GLU A 272 3.17 -0.39 -10.46
CA GLU A 272 3.76 0.31 -9.31
C GLU A 272 2.70 0.92 -8.42
N VAL A 273 2.87 0.77 -7.10
CA VAL A 273 2.12 1.48 -6.08
C VAL A 273 3.06 2.34 -5.24
N LYS A 274 2.80 3.64 -5.15
CA LYS A 274 3.51 4.57 -4.27
C LYS A 274 2.73 4.71 -2.97
N TRP A 275 3.39 4.40 -1.88
CA TRP A 275 2.85 4.45 -0.54
C TRP A 275 3.31 5.72 0.18
N TYR A 276 2.40 6.65 0.42
CA TYR A 276 2.63 7.85 1.21
C TYR A 276 2.08 7.63 2.61
N LEU A 277 2.78 8.15 3.63
CA LEU A 277 2.29 8.19 5.01
C LEU A 277 2.64 9.55 5.61
N ILE A 278 1.62 10.33 5.97
CA ILE A 278 1.75 11.75 6.24
C ILE A 278 1.04 12.07 7.55
N PRO A 279 1.72 12.68 8.53
CA PRO A 279 1.07 13.17 9.73
C PRO A 279 0.23 14.41 9.38
N LEU A 280 -0.99 14.44 9.88
CA LEU A 280 -1.88 15.59 9.83
C LEU A 280 -1.85 16.32 11.16
N LYS A 281 -2.23 17.60 11.16
CA LYS A 281 -2.32 18.38 12.39
C LYS A 281 -3.44 17.87 13.31
N ASP A 282 -4.59 17.53 12.70
CA ASP A 282 -5.81 17.11 13.38
C ASP A 282 -6.35 15.82 12.75
N VAL A 283 -7.27 15.15 13.43
CA VAL A 283 -8.04 14.02 12.87
C VAL A 283 -8.82 14.54 11.66
N PRO A 284 -8.64 13.95 10.47
CA PRO A 284 -9.25 14.47 9.27
C PRO A 284 -10.76 14.15 9.21
N ALA A 285 -11.49 15.09 8.59
CA ALA A 285 -12.87 14.90 8.16
C ALA A 285 -12.99 15.18 6.66
N PRO A 286 -14.06 14.68 6.00
CA PRO A 286 -14.35 14.97 4.61
C PRO A 286 -14.30 16.47 4.32
N SER A 287 -13.51 16.89 3.35
CA SER A 287 -13.39 18.31 3.00
C SER A 287 -12.68 18.55 1.66
N LYS A 288 -13.04 19.66 0.98
CA LYS A 288 -12.30 20.15 -0.21
C LYS A 288 -10.82 20.40 0.08
N LYS A 289 -10.50 20.82 1.31
CA LYS A 289 -9.10 21.11 1.72
C LYS A 289 -8.27 19.83 1.76
N LEU A 290 -8.78 18.77 2.38
CA LEU A 290 -8.11 17.47 2.47
C LEU A 290 -7.95 16.85 1.07
N LEU A 291 -9.00 16.85 0.27
CA LEU A 291 -8.96 16.33 -1.09
C LEU A 291 -7.94 17.07 -1.96
N LYS A 292 -7.91 18.41 -1.90
CA LYS A 292 -6.89 19.21 -2.60
C LYS A 292 -5.48 18.89 -2.12
N PHE A 293 -5.31 18.64 -0.83
CA PHE A 293 -4.02 18.25 -0.25
C PHE A 293 -3.56 16.90 -0.82
N VAL A 294 -4.42 15.88 -0.81
CA VAL A 294 -4.11 14.56 -1.40
C VAL A 294 -3.74 14.68 -2.87
N ARG A 295 -4.61 15.29 -3.68
CA ARG A 295 -4.38 15.47 -5.12
C ARG A 295 -3.10 16.25 -5.46
N LYS A 296 -2.66 17.16 -4.58
CA LYS A 296 -1.38 17.87 -4.72
C LYS A 296 -0.19 16.98 -4.35
N THR A 297 -0.34 16.16 -3.34
CA THR A 297 0.73 15.28 -2.83
C THR A 297 1.14 14.21 -3.84
N ILE A 298 0.17 13.66 -4.57
CA ILE A 298 0.36 12.53 -5.48
C ILE A 298 0.70 12.95 -6.93
N LYS A 299 0.75 14.25 -7.21
CA LYS A 299 1.26 14.79 -8.48
C LYS A 299 2.78 14.70 -8.55
#